data_0ad3297eafb448d0c9d82ba09645ffc7
#
_entry.id   0ad3297eafb448d0c9d82ba09645ffc7
#
_cell.length_a   1.000
_cell.length_b   1.000
_cell.length_c   1.000
_cell.angle_alpha   90.00
_cell.angle_beta   90.00
_cell.angle_gamma   90.00
#
_symmetry.space_group_name_H-M   'P 1'
#
loop_
_entity.id
_entity.type
_entity.pdbx_description
1 polymer ?
#
loop_
_entity_poly.entity_id
_entity_poly.type
_entity_poly.pdbx_seq_one_letter_code
_entity_poly.pdbx_strand_id
1 'polypeptide(L)'
;AVLNYGFNELQLSLITANCYPHNKRSQQVLKRNGFIYEGTLHQAELTYNGNIYDHECYYIPNIARPTEQDYDELIRLWEKSVRSTHHFLTEESIQFYKPLIRNHYLPAVALFIIRNSHGKIAAFMGLSDELIEMLFVHPDEQGKGYGKRLIEYAIRQKQIDKVDVNEDNDQALRFYQHLGFEIIGRDETDSMGKPYPILHLQLTDDKK
;
A
#
# COMPACT_ATOMS: atom_id res chain seq x y z
N ALA A 1 -12.99 -2.80 -16.79
CA ALA A 1 -14.06 -3.81 -16.89
C ALA A 1 -13.61 -5.16 -16.29
N VAL A 2 -12.61 -5.87 -16.85
CA VAL A 2 -12.21 -7.23 -16.42
C VAL A 2 -11.79 -7.29 -14.95
N LEU A 3 -10.93 -6.38 -14.48
CA LEU A 3 -10.49 -6.35 -13.08
C LEU A 3 -11.66 -6.10 -12.11
N ASN A 4 -12.55 -5.17 -12.45
CA ASN A 4 -13.73 -4.91 -11.62
C ASN A 4 -14.65 -6.12 -11.53
N TYR A 5 -14.86 -6.84 -12.63
CA TYR A 5 -15.62 -8.08 -12.64
C TYR A 5 -14.97 -9.14 -11.76
N GLY A 6 -13.65 -9.34 -11.93
CA GLY A 6 -12.90 -10.32 -11.12
C GLY A 6 -12.97 -10.03 -9.62
N PHE A 7 -12.78 -8.78 -9.22
CA PHE A 7 -12.73 -8.41 -7.80
C PHE A 7 -14.12 -8.24 -7.17
N ASN A 8 -15.07 -7.61 -7.88
CA ASN A 8 -16.35 -7.26 -7.30
C ASN A 8 -17.41 -8.36 -7.47
N GLU A 9 -17.47 -9.02 -8.64
CA GLU A 9 -18.46 -10.04 -8.92
C GLU A 9 -17.98 -11.45 -8.55
N LEU A 10 -16.74 -11.81 -8.96
CA LEU A 10 -16.17 -13.12 -8.67
C LEU A 10 -15.45 -13.19 -7.31
N GLN A 11 -15.32 -12.06 -6.60
CA GLN A 11 -14.66 -11.96 -5.28
C GLN A 11 -13.25 -12.55 -5.25
N LEU A 12 -12.51 -12.45 -6.36
CA LEU A 12 -11.14 -12.96 -6.45
C LEU A 12 -10.23 -12.17 -5.51
N SER A 13 -9.35 -12.86 -4.81
CA SER A 13 -8.33 -12.24 -3.96
C SER A 13 -7.13 -11.72 -4.76
N LEU A 14 -6.92 -12.28 -5.96
CA LEU A 14 -5.77 -12.01 -6.81
C LEU A 14 -6.11 -12.34 -8.27
N ILE A 15 -5.57 -11.55 -9.21
CA ILE A 15 -5.64 -11.83 -10.65
C ILE A 15 -4.21 -11.86 -11.18
N THR A 16 -3.86 -12.86 -11.95
CA THR A 16 -2.55 -13.00 -12.60
C THR A 16 -2.61 -12.72 -14.08
N ALA A 17 -1.49 -12.32 -14.65
CA ALA A 17 -1.32 -12.14 -16.09
C ALA A 17 0.13 -12.44 -16.50
N ASN A 18 0.30 -13.09 -17.64
CA ASN A 18 1.63 -13.40 -18.16
C ASN A 18 1.81 -12.73 -19.53
N CYS A 19 3.05 -12.43 -19.89
CA CYS A 19 3.41 -12.02 -21.24
C CYS A 19 4.85 -12.46 -21.56
N TYR A 20 5.17 -12.50 -22.85
CA TYR A 20 6.54 -12.81 -23.28
C TYR A 20 7.52 -11.67 -22.88
N PRO A 21 8.78 -11.98 -22.54
CA PRO A 21 9.79 -10.98 -22.14
C PRO A 21 10.07 -9.91 -23.21
N HIS A 22 9.93 -10.27 -24.50
CA HIS A 22 10.10 -9.34 -25.61
C HIS A 22 8.88 -8.44 -25.85
N ASN A 23 7.69 -8.77 -25.30
CA ASN A 23 6.46 -8.00 -25.51
C ASN A 23 6.38 -6.80 -24.56
N LYS A 24 7.19 -5.77 -24.80
CA LYS A 24 7.24 -4.54 -23.98
C LYS A 24 5.91 -3.80 -23.93
N ARG A 25 5.09 -3.91 -24.99
CA ARG A 25 3.76 -3.29 -25.02
C ARG A 25 2.82 -3.91 -23.97
N SER A 26 2.76 -5.24 -23.90
CA SER A 26 1.97 -5.94 -22.87
C SER A 26 2.46 -5.64 -21.47
N GLN A 27 3.78 -5.64 -21.24
CA GLN A 27 4.37 -5.26 -19.95
C GLN A 27 3.92 -3.85 -19.52
N GLN A 28 3.93 -2.88 -20.43
CA GLN A 28 3.47 -1.51 -20.14
C GLN A 28 1.98 -1.45 -19.84
N VAL A 29 1.15 -2.20 -20.56
CA VAL A 29 -0.30 -2.29 -20.29
C VAL A 29 -0.55 -2.85 -18.90
N LEU A 30 0.13 -3.94 -18.53
CA LEU A 30 0.00 -4.54 -17.20
C LEU A 30 0.42 -3.55 -16.10
N LYS A 31 1.59 -2.92 -16.24
CA LYS A 31 2.09 -1.92 -15.27
C LYS A 31 1.15 -0.72 -15.12
N ARG A 32 0.60 -0.19 -16.23
CA ARG A 32 -0.37 0.93 -16.20
C ARG A 32 -1.69 0.56 -15.52
N ASN A 33 -2.08 -0.71 -15.54
CA ASN A 33 -3.26 -1.21 -14.84
C ASN A 33 -2.96 -1.65 -13.39
N GLY A 34 -1.78 -1.35 -12.86
CA GLY A 34 -1.42 -1.62 -11.47
C GLY A 34 -1.00 -3.06 -11.18
N PHE A 35 -0.67 -3.84 -12.23
CA PHE A 35 -0.08 -5.17 -12.02
C PHE A 35 1.36 -5.05 -11.52
N ILE A 36 1.70 -5.88 -10.57
CA ILE A 36 3.01 -6.00 -9.92
C ILE A 36 3.77 -7.13 -10.61
N TYR A 37 5.02 -6.88 -11.00
CA TYR A 37 5.89 -7.91 -11.53
C TYR A 37 6.30 -8.89 -10.41
N GLU A 38 6.16 -10.18 -10.66
CA GLU A 38 6.45 -11.25 -9.70
C GLU A 38 7.76 -11.97 -10.01
N GLY A 39 8.08 -12.12 -11.29
CA GLY A 39 9.28 -12.79 -11.75
C GLY A 39 9.15 -13.37 -13.16
N THR A 40 10.21 -14.03 -13.61
CA THR A 40 10.24 -14.73 -14.90
C THR A 40 10.10 -16.23 -14.66
N LEU A 41 9.11 -16.85 -15.28
CA LEU A 41 8.98 -18.29 -15.37
C LEU A 41 9.74 -18.77 -16.60
N HIS A 42 10.85 -19.45 -16.40
CA HIS A 42 11.68 -19.94 -17.50
C HIS A 42 11.05 -21.18 -18.15
N GLN A 43 11.21 -21.29 -19.48
CA GLN A 43 10.70 -22.41 -20.29
C GLN A 43 9.20 -22.65 -20.06
N ALA A 44 8.43 -21.58 -19.91
CA ALA A 44 7.03 -21.62 -19.49
C ALA A 44 6.07 -22.16 -20.56
N GLU A 45 6.43 -22.04 -21.83
CA GLU A 45 5.56 -22.43 -22.93
C GLU A 45 6.35 -23.08 -24.06
N LEU A 46 5.90 -24.25 -24.50
CA LEU A 46 6.32 -24.90 -25.73
C LEU A 46 5.25 -24.63 -26.81
N THR A 47 5.61 -23.87 -27.81
CA THR A 47 4.71 -23.54 -28.93
C THR A 47 4.65 -24.67 -29.96
N TYR A 48 3.60 -24.67 -30.80
CA TYR A 48 3.37 -25.68 -31.82
C TYR A 48 4.52 -25.83 -32.87
N ASN A 49 5.32 -24.76 -33.01
CA ASN A 49 6.50 -24.79 -33.91
C ASN A 49 7.79 -25.22 -33.20
N GLY A 50 7.70 -25.72 -31.97
CA GLY A 50 8.82 -26.26 -31.18
C GLY A 50 9.66 -25.20 -30.45
N ASN A 51 9.30 -23.94 -30.51
CA ASN A 51 9.99 -22.91 -29.73
C ASN A 51 9.57 -22.94 -28.27
N ILE A 52 10.53 -22.73 -27.36
CA ILE A 52 10.31 -22.61 -25.93
C ILE A 52 10.46 -21.15 -25.54
N TYR A 53 9.50 -20.63 -24.78
CA TYR A 53 9.49 -19.23 -24.34
C TYR A 53 9.38 -19.12 -22.81
N ASP A 54 10.03 -18.10 -22.28
CA ASP A 54 9.85 -17.65 -20.91
C ASP A 54 8.59 -16.76 -20.80
N HIS A 55 7.99 -16.71 -19.61
CA HIS A 55 6.92 -15.76 -19.29
C HIS A 55 7.35 -14.78 -18.22
N GLU A 56 7.12 -13.50 -18.45
CA GLU A 56 7.09 -12.46 -17.42
C GLU A 56 5.76 -12.57 -16.69
N CYS A 57 5.79 -12.88 -15.39
CA CYS A 57 4.63 -13.09 -14.56
C CYS A 57 4.29 -11.83 -13.79
N TYR A 58 3.01 -11.51 -13.76
CA TYR A 58 2.47 -10.34 -13.06
C TYR A 58 1.23 -10.74 -12.28
N TYR A 59 0.96 -10.02 -11.18
CA TYR A 59 -0.27 -10.16 -10.42
C TYR A 59 -0.81 -8.80 -9.97
N ILE A 60 -2.10 -8.77 -9.69
CA ILE A 60 -2.78 -7.62 -9.08
C ILE A 60 -3.65 -8.15 -7.94
N PRO A 61 -3.34 -7.81 -6.67
CA PRO A 61 -4.11 -8.27 -5.54
C PRO A 61 -5.35 -7.41 -5.33
N ASN A 62 -6.38 -7.96 -4.70
CA ASN A 62 -7.53 -7.19 -4.25
C ASN A 62 -7.19 -6.29 -3.07
N ILE A 63 -7.94 -5.19 -2.92
CA ILE A 63 -7.98 -4.40 -1.69
C ILE A 63 -9.19 -4.90 -0.89
N ALA A 64 -8.92 -5.48 0.26
CA ALA A 64 -9.93 -6.13 1.10
C ALA A 64 -10.08 -5.41 2.45
N ARG A 65 -11.18 -5.70 3.15
CA ARG A 65 -11.34 -5.33 4.56
C ARG A 65 -10.71 -6.42 5.42
N PRO A 66 -9.88 -6.07 6.43
CA PRO A 66 -9.44 -7.05 7.42
C PRO A 66 -10.58 -7.42 8.36
N THR A 67 -10.42 -8.56 9.01
CA THR A 67 -11.22 -8.97 10.18
C THR A 67 -10.42 -8.76 11.46
N GLU A 68 -11.04 -8.88 12.62
CA GLU A 68 -10.32 -8.80 13.89
C GLU A 68 -9.21 -9.86 14.04
N GLN A 69 -9.35 -11.00 13.37
CA GLN A 69 -8.32 -12.05 13.33
C GLN A 69 -7.01 -11.58 12.64
N ASP A 70 -7.10 -10.58 11.80
CA ASP A 70 -5.96 -9.99 11.10
C ASP A 70 -5.18 -8.97 11.95
N TYR A 71 -5.77 -8.47 13.05
CA TYR A 71 -5.19 -7.35 13.83
C TYR A 71 -3.80 -7.66 14.37
N ASP A 72 -3.52 -8.88 14.77
CA ASP A 72 -2.19 -9.26 15.24
C ASP A 72 -1.15 -9.25 14.11
N GLU A 73 -1.56 -9.56 12.87
CA GLU A 73 -0.69 -9.43 11.69
C GLU A 73 -0.48 -7.96 11.32
N LEU A 74 -1.53 -7.12 11.40
CA LEU A 74 -1.44 -5.67 11.18
C LEU A 74 -0.46 -5.01 12.15
N ILE A 75 -0.52 -5.36 13.43
CA ILE A 75 0.38 -4.83 14.47
C ILE A 75 1.83 -5.27 14.22
N ARG A 76 2.06 -6.52 13.83
CA ARG A 76 3.41 -6.97 13.46
C ARG A 76 3.95 -6.23 12.23
N LEU A 77 3.10 -5.98 11.24
CA LEU A 77 3.47 -5.19 10.06
C LEU A 77 3.77 -3.74 10.46
N TRP A 78 2.89 -3.10 11.24
CA TRP A 78 3.10 -1.76 11.76
C TRP A 78 4.45 -1.64 12.46
N GLU A 79 4.73 -2.51 13.43
CA GLU A 79 5.98 -2.49 14.19
C GLU A 79 7.21 -2.62 13.29
N LYS A 80 7.20 -3.57 12.33
CA LYS A 80 8.30 -3.72 11.37
C LYS A 80 8.49 -2.48 10.50
N SER A 81 7.39 -1.90 10.02
CA SER A 81 7.42 -0.69 9.20
C SER A 81 7.98 0.50 9.98
N VAL A 82 7.48 0.72 11.20
CA VAL A 82 7.93 1.81 12.08
C VAL A 82 9.42 1.67 12.40
N ARG A 83 9.89 0.49 12.76
CA ARG A 83 11.30 0.23 13.02
C ARG A 83 12.21 0.52 11.82
N SER A 84 11.70 0.39 10.61
CA SER A 84 12.48 0.63 9.39
C SER A 84 12.45 2.09 8.90
N THR A 85 11.51 2.90 9.36
CA THR A 85 11.27 4.25 8.81
C THR A 85 11.20 5.38 9.85
N HIS A 86 10.84 5.07 11.12
CA HIS A 86 10.64 6.06 12.18
C HIS A 86 11.81 6.03 13.18
N HIS A 87 13.03 6.32 12.71
CA HIS A 87 14.25 6.27 13.53
C HIS A 87 14.26 7.25 14.70
N PHE A 88 13.34 8.23 14.70
CA PHE A 88 13.12 9.17 15.79
C PHE A 88 12.31 8.58 16.96
N LEU A 89 11.61 7.47 16.77
CA LEU A 89 10.87 6.80 17.84
C LEU A 89 11.79 5.89 18.68
N THR A 90 11.70 6.06 20.01
CA THR A 90 12.39 5.18 20.95
C THR A 90 11.68 3.83 21.07
N GLU A 91 12.39 2.81 21.56
CA GLU A 91 11.79 1.51 21.86
C GLU A 91 10.60 1.63 22.84
N GLU A 92 10.73 2.48 23.84
CA GLU A 92 9.65 2.75 24.81
C GLU A 92 8.41 3.33 24.12
N SER A 93 8.61 4.26 23.17
CA SER A 93 7.51 4.83 22.38
C SER A 93 6.83 3.76 21.54
N ILE A 94 7.58 2.89 20.87
CA ILE A 94 7.02 1.79 20.07
C ILE A 94 6.19 0.85 20.96
N GLN A 95 6.72 0.44 22.10
CA GLN A 95 6.00 -0.44 23.04
C GLN A 95 4.77 0.25 23.67
N PHE A 96 4.82 1.56 23.88
CA PHE A 96 3.69 2.34 24.34
C PHE A 96 2.56 2.42 23.29
N TYR A 97 2.89 2.74 22.03
CA TYR A 97 1.88 2.88 20.99
C TYR A 97 1.27 1.56 20.52
N LYS A 98 2.02 0.47 20.57
CA LYS A 98 1.59 -0.85 20.06
C LYS A 98 0.22 -1.31 20.58
N PRO A 99 -0.05 -1.37 21.90
CA PRO A 99 -1.38 -1.72 22.42
C PRO A 99 -2.44 -0.67 22.10
N LEU A 100 -2.09 0.62 22.06
CA LEU A 100 -3.03 1.69 21.71
C LEU A 100 -3.49 1.55 20.26
N ILE A 101 -2.57 1.30 19.33
CA ILE A 101 -2.90 1.10 17.93
C ILE A 101 -3.82 -0.11 17.78
N ARG A 102 -3.47 -1.24 18.39
CA ARG A 102 -4.27 -2.46 18.28
C ARG A 102 -5.69 -2.30 18.81
N ASN A 103 -5.83 -1.68 19.98
CA ASN A 103 -7.08 -1.71 20.75
C ASN A 103 -7.96 -0.48 20.52
N HIS A 104 -7.38 0.63 20.07
CA HIS A 104 -8.08 1.90 19.93
C HIS A 104 -8.04 2.45 18.51
N TYR A 105 -6.86 2.54 17.89
CA TYR A 105 -6.75 3.18 16.57
C TYR A 105 -7.22 2.29 15.42
N LEU A 106 -6.83 1.00 15.37
CA LEU A 106 -7.30 0.10 14.32
C LEU A 106 -8.84 -0.03 14.30
N PRO A 107 -9.52 -0.21 15.44
CA PRO A 107 -11.00 -0.25 15.45
C PRO A 107 -11.68 1.06 15.11
N ALA A 108 -11.01 2.22 15.30
CA ALA A 108 -11.58 3.54 15.09
C ALA A 108 -11.63 3.98 13.63
N VAL A 109 -10.90 3.30 12.73
CA VAL A 109 -10.75 3.70 11.33
C VAL A 109 -11.29 2.65 10.37
N ALA A 110 -11.62 3.08 9.15
CA ALA A 110 -11.97 2.17 8.08
C ALA A 110 -10.72 1.51 7.50
N LEU A 111 -10.42 0.28 7.91
CA LEU A 111 -9.23 -0.45 7.48
C LEU A 111 -9.35 -1.08 6.10
N PHE A 112 -8.24 -1.05 5.35
CA PHE A 112 -8.06 -1.71 4.06
C PHE A 112 -6.71 -2.38 4.01
N ILE A 113 -6.64 -3.59 3.47
CA ILE A 113 -5.42 -4.39 3.36
C ILE A 113 -5.17 -4.83 1.93
N ILE A 114 -3.90 -5.06 1.62
CA ILE A 114 -3.47 -5.80 0.43
C ILE A 114 -2.63 -6.98 0.91
N ARG A 115 -2.96 -8.19 0.38
CA ARG A 115 -2.14 -9.39 0.60
C ARG A 115 -1.23 -9.62 -0.62
N ASN A 116 -0.01 -10.09 -0.37
CA ASN A 116 0.88 -10.50 -1.45
C ASN A 116 0.43 -11.86 -2.06
N SER A 117 1.16 -12.36 -3.07
CA SER A 117 0.90 -13.65 -3.72
C SER A 117 0.95 -14.86 -2.76
N HIS A 118 1.58 -14.72 -1.60
CA HIS A 118 1.65 -15.75 -0.56
C HIS A 118 0.52 -15.63 0.51
N GLY A 119 -0.45 -14.74 0.30
CA GLY A 119 -1.56 -14.51 1.23
C GLY A 119 -1.22 -13.70 2.49
N LYS A 120 0.02 -13.20 2.64
CA LYS A 120 0.44 -12.37 3.78
C LYS A 120 0.07 -10.91 3.56
N ILE A 121 -0.28 -10.19 4.63
CA ILE A 121 -0.55 -8.75 4.54
C ILE A 121 0.74 -8.02 4.18
N ALA A 122 0.77 -7.44 2.98
CA ALA A 122 1.88 -6.67 2.44
C ALA A 122 1.79 -5.18 2.80
N ALA A 123 0.57 -4.65 2.89
CA ALA A 123 0.29 -3.26 3.24
C ALA A 123 -1.09 -3.12 3.84
N PHE A 124 -1.27 -2.09 4.67
CA PHE A 124 -2.59 -1.69 5.13
C PHE A 124 -2.73 -0.17 5.21
N MET A 125 -3.97 0.29 5.17
CA MET A 125 -4.37 1.69 5.27
C MET A 125 -5.57 1.80 6.19
N GLY A 126 -5.59 2.84 7.03
CA GLY A 126 -6.74 3.26 7.83
C GLY A 126 -7.24 4.62 7.37
N LEU A 127 -8.53 4.75 7.18
CA LEU A 127 -9.19 5.99 6.76
C LEU A 127 -10.19 6.44 7.81
N SER A 128 -10.18 7.74 8.13
CA SER A 128 -11.34 8.45 8.68
C SER A 128 -12.19 9.03 7.55
N ASP A 129 -13.18 9.85 7.87
CA ASP A 129 -14.06 10.45 6.86
C ASP A 129 -13.32 11.45 5.95
N GLU A 130 -12.23 12.06 6.40
CA GLU A 130 -11.52 13.12 5.69
C GLU A 130 -10.02 12.86 5.48
N LEU A 131 -9.45 11.86 6.15
CA LEU A 131 -8.00 11.73 6.28
C LEU A 131 -7.53 10.28 6.08
N ILE A 132 -6.37 10.12 5.46
CA ILE A 132 -5.60 8.88 5.49
C ILE A 132 -4.81 8.87 6.81
N GLU A 133 -5.38 8.19 7.82
CA GLU A 133 -4.82 8.16 9.18
C GLU A 133 -3.59 7.25 9.30
N MET A 134 -3.56 6.21 8.48
CA MET A 134 -2.52 5.19 8.52
C MET A 134 -2.23 4.66 7.13
N LEU A 135 -0.94 4.54 6.79
CA LEU A 135 -0.47 3.81 5.62
C LEU A 135 0.85 3.12 5.96
N PHE A 136 0.84 1.81 6.03
CA PHE A 136 2.03 1.03 6.34
C PHE A 136 2.24 -0.07 5.31
N VAL A 137 3.49 -0.21 4.86
CA VAL A 137 3.93 -1.25 3.93
C VAL A 137 5.01 -2.07 4.61
N HIS A 138 4.90 -3.41 4.53
CA HIS A 138 5.92 -4.30 5.07
C HIS A 138 7.28 -3.98 4.43
N PRO A 139 8.39 -3.90 5.18
CA PRO A 139 9.70 -3.52 4.63
C PRO A 139 10.12 -4.33 3.39
N ASP A 140 9.94 -5.67 3.41
CA ASP A 140 10.28 -6.55 2.28
C ASP A 140 9.36 -6.41 1.06
N GLU A 141 8.29 -5.63 1.21
CA GLU A 141 7.29 -5.40 0.17
C GLU A 141 7.32 -3.96 -0.36
N GLN A 142 8.22 -3.12 0.15
CA GLN A 142 8.41 -1.76 -0.35
C GLN A 142 8.89 -1.76 -1.80
N GLY A 143 8.58 -0.68 -2.53
CA GLY A 143 8.94 -0.55 -3.95
C GLY A 143 8.07 -1.36 -4.92
N LYS A 144 7.18 -2.24 -4.45
CA LYS A 144 6.29 -3.06 -5.29
C LYS A 144 4.96 -2.36 -5.64
N GLY A 145 4.75 -1.12 -5.21
CA GLY A 145 3.59 -0.32 -5.59
C GLY A 145 2.35 -0.46 -4.69
N TYR A 146 2.40 -1.23 -3.60
CA TYR A 146 1.25 -1.43 -2.70
C TYR A 146 0.76 -0.13 -2.06
N GLY A 147 1.68 0.71 -1.55
CA GLY A 147 1.34 2.01 -0.97
C GLY A 147 0.63 2.91 -1.96
N LYS A 148 1.18 3.05 -3.17
CA LYS A 148 0.55 3.82 -4.26
C LYS A 148 -0.86 3.31 -4.56
N ARG A 149 -1.05 2.00 -4.64
CA ARG A 149 -2.34 1.39 -4.92
C ARG A 149 -3.40 1.70 -3.85
N LEU A 150 -3.02 1.68 -2.56
CA LEU A 150 -3.90 2.07 -1.46
C LEU A 150 -4.26 3.55 -1.53
N ILE A 151 -3.31 4.43 -1.83
CA ILE A 151 -3.56 5.87 -2.01
C ILE A 151 -4.50 6.12 -3.19
N GLU A 152 -4.25 5.50 -4.34
CA GLU A 152 -5.16 5.62 -5.50
C GLU A 152 -6.58 5.14 -5.17
N TYR A 153 -6.71 4.12 -4.33
CA TYR A 153 -8.01 3.66 -3.85
C TYR A 153 -8.69 4.69 -2.92
N ALA A 154 -7.93 5.28 -1.99
CA ALA A 154 -8.45 6.34 -1.12
C ALA A 154 -8.96 7.53 -1.93
N ILE A 155 -8.19 8.00 -2.90
CA ILE A 155 -8.56 9.14 -3.74
C ILE A 155 -9.77 8.81 -4.63
N ARG A 156 -9.73 7.70 -5.40
CA ARG A 156 -10.71 7.42 -6.45
C ARG A 156 -12.01 6.79 -5.92
N GLN A 157 -11.94 6.00 -4.85
CA GLN A 157 -13.09 5.23 -4.37
C GLN A 157 -13.66 5.81 -3.06
N LYS A 158 -12.86 6.56 -2.31
CA LYS A 158 -13.27 7.15 -1.02
C LYS A 158 -13.29 8.67 -1.04
N GLN A 159 -12.73 9.30 -2.08
CA GLN A 159 -12.63 10.75 -2.24
C GLN A 159 -11.87 11.42 -1.08
N ILE A 160 -10.89 10.69 -0.52
CA ILE A 160 -10.00 11.15 0.54
C ILE A 160 -8.64 11.44 -0.07
N ASP A 161 -8.20 12.70 0.05
CA ASP A 161 -7.01 13.24 -0.58
C ASP A 161 -6.07 13.99 0.38
N LYS A 162 -6.28 13.79 1.69
CA LYS A 162 -5.45 14.37 2.75
C LYS A 162 -4.74 13.29 3.54
N VAL A 163 -3.55 13.60 4.04
CA VAL A 163 -2.75 12.72 4.89
C VAL A 163 -1.89 13.53 5.84
N ASP A 164 -1.70 13.02 7.04
CA ASP A 164 -0.76 13.53 8.02
C ASP A 164 0.52 12.70 8.05
N VAL A 165 1.67 13.38 8.06
CA VAL A 165 2.99 12.76 8.05
C VAL A 165 3.85 13.39 9.14
N ASN A 166 4.52 12.55 9.94
CA ASN A 166 5.53 13.08 10.85
C ASN A 166 6.67 13.73 10.05
N GLU A 167 7.09 14.95 10.48
CA GLU A 167 8.10 15.76 9.78
C GLU A 167 9.43 15.04 9.65
N ASP A 168 9.80 14.21 10.64
CA ASP A 168 11.04 13.42 10.63
C ASP A 168 10.97 12.16 9.75
N ASN A 169 9.81 11.87 9.14
CA ASN A 169 9.64 10.76 8.21
C ASN A 169 9.83 11.18 6.76
N ASP A 170 11.07 11.52 6.43
CA ASP A 170 11.50 11.92 5.08
C ASP A 170 11.06 10.95 3.98
N GLN A 171 11.02 9.65 4.26
CA GLN A 171 10.66 8.64 3.26
C GLN A 171 9.17 8.76 2.91
N ALA A 172 8.30 8.91 3.91
CA ALA A 172 6.87 9.11 3.68
C ALA A 172 6.61 10.45 3.00
N LEU A 173 7.26 11.54 3.44
CA LEU A 173 7.11 12.85 2.82
C LEU A 173 7.44 12.80 1.32
N ARG A 174 8.59 12.25 0.95
CA ARG A 174 8.99 12.09 -0.47
C ARG A 174 8.02 11.21 -1.26
N PHE A 175 7.50 10.15 -0.64
CA PHE A 175 6.51 9.28 -1.27
C PHE A 175 5.23 10.03 -1.63
N TYR A 176 4.66 10.80 -0.70
CA TYR A 176 3.44 11.58 -0.95
C TYR A 176 3.68 12.71 -1.94
N GLN A 177 4.79 13.43 -1.83
CA GLN A 177 5.17 14.47 -2.80
C GLN A 177 5.31 13.92 -4.23
N HIS A 178 5.89 12.72 -4.38
CA HIS A 178 5.97 12.05 -5.69
C HIS A 178 4.59 11.71 -6.27
N LEU A 179 3.60 11.48 -5.43
CA LEU A 179 2.21 11.26 -5.84
C LEU A 179 1.45 12.57 -6.11
N GLY A 180 2.04 13.72 -5.79
CA GLY A 180 1.47 15.05 -6.06
C GLY A 180 0.80 15.69 -4.85
N PHE A 181 1.05 15.18 -3.64
CA PHE A 181 0.62 15.86 -2.42
C PHE A 181 1.54 17.03 -2.10
N GLU A 182 0.96 18.10 -1.60
CA GLU A 182 1.66 19.32 -1.15
C GLU A 182 1.38 19.58 0.33
N ILE A 183 2.35 20.18 1.02
CA ILE A 183 2.19 20.57 2.43
C ILE A 183 1.24 21.77 2.50
N ILE A 184 0.17 21.63 3.26
CA ILE A 184 -0.84 22.66 3.48
C ILE A 184 -0.84 23.20 4.92
N GLY A 185 -0.14 22.54 5.84
CA GLY A 185 -0.08 22.95 7.24
C GLY A 185 0.96 22.15 8.03
N ARG A 186 1.19 22.59 9.29
CA ARG A 186 2.14 21.95 10.21
C ARG A 186 1.71 22.20 11.66
N ASP A 187 1.76 21.13 12.46
CA ASP A 187 1.62 21.18 13.91
C ASP A 187 2.96 20.87 14.59
N GLU A 188 3.24 21.51 15.74
CA GLU A 188 4.49 21.33 16.50
C GLU A 188 4.50 20.00 17.28
N THR A 189 3.35 19.37 17.49
CA THR A 189 3.19 18.16 18.28
C THR A 189 2.27 17.18 17.57
N ASP A 190 2.37 15.92 17.96
CA ASP A 190 1.37 14.91 17.56
C ASP A 190 0.02 15.12 18.28
N SER A 191 -0.99 14.34 17.94
CA SER A 191 -2.34 14.40 18.54
C SER A 191 -2.38 14.10 20.04
N MET A 192 -1.30 13.56 20.62
CA MET A 192 -1.13 13.30 22.05
C MET A 192 -0.29 14.37 22.74
N GLY A 193 0.09 15.45 22.05
CA GLY A 193 0.91 16.55 22.59
C GLY A 193 2.38 16.20 22.77
N LYS A 194 2.87 15.12 22.16
CA LYS A 194 4.30 14.77 22.19
C LYS A 194 5.06 15.55 21.14
N PRO A 195 6.38 15.80 21.33
CA PRO A 195 7.20 16.61 20.44
C PRO A 195 7.57 15.85 19.15
N TYR A 196 6.56 15.46 18.40
CA TYR A 196 6.65 14.84 17.08
C TYR A 196 5.88 15.70 16.09
N PRO A 197 6.52 16.67 15.42
CA PRO A 197 5.83 17.58 14.51
C PRO A 197 5.15 16.85 13.35
N ILE A 198 3.96 17.32 12.99
CA ILE A 198 3.13 16.72 11.94
C ILE A 198 2.98 17.69 10.78
N LEU A 199 3.24 17.23 9.58
CA LEU A 199 2.95 17.91 8.32
C LEU A 199 1.59 17.46 7.80
N HIS A 200 0.71 18.40 7.49
CA HIS A 200 -0.56 18.14 6.82
C HIS A 200 -0.36 18.26 5.32
N LEU A 201 -0.70 17.21 4.58
CA LEU A 201 -0.55 17.20 3.13
C LEU A 201 -1.91 16.99 2.45
N GLN A 202 -2.07 17.61 1.28
CA GLN A 202 -3.23 17.41 0.42
C GLN A 202 -2.82 17.22 -1.04
N LEU A 203 -3.53 16.36 -1.76
CA LEU A 203 -3.32 16.16 -3.19
C LEU A 203 -3.74 17.41 -3.96
N THR A 204 -2.90 17.87 -4.89
CA THR A 204 -3.22 19.01 -5.75
C THR A 204 -4.34 18.71 -6.73
N ASP A 205 -5.14 19.72 -7.07
CA ASP A 205 -6.32 19.56 -7.95
C ASP A 205 -5.95 19.08 -9.37
N ASP A 206 -4.78 19.43 -9.87
CA ASP A 206 -4.28 18.98 -11.17
C ASP A 206 -4.01 17.46 -11.25
N LYS A 207 -4.04 16.76 -10.12
CA LYS A 207 -3.73 15.33 -10.02
C LYS A 207 -4.87 14.49 -9.41
N LYS A 208 -6.00 15.10 -9.11
CA LYS A 208 -7.25 14.39 -8.69
C LYS A 208 -7.96 13.72 -9.92
#